data_4404a03265d0ea9b58e7e658204f11b2
#
_entry.id   4404a03265d0ea9b58e7e658204f11b2
#
_cell.length_a   1.000
_cell.length_b   1.000
_cell.length_c   1.000
_cell.angle_alpha   90.00
_cell.angle_beta   90.00
_cell.angle_gamma   90.00
#
_symmetry.space_group_name_H-M   'P 1'
#
loop_
_entity.id
_entity.type
_entity.pdbx_description
1 polymer ?
#
loop_
_entity_poly.entity_id
_entity_poly.type
_entity_poly.pdbx_seq_one_letter_code
_entity_poly.pdbx_strand_id
1 'polypeptide(L)'
;QAEAWSGLRGRLRTVLCVGDVYLFLHTLWGQGTMPVLMATAKSVRLHGHWGLEKRLLKMRCRRVFTRDPETARELADRGADAVYRGNPIMDLAGDTIDRASEGGGKRVLLLPGSRERAYEDLALLLDAALLMAEEEELRFAMVVAPTLDPGRLLEKAPSWERAPGDVIRTRDGSLQVGLFFGDLSEAALGAEVLIGLGGTANQICAGLGVPVVSIDEKGKRVQKK
;
A
#
# COMPACT_ATOMS: atom_id res chain seq x y z
N GLN A 1 -15.19 11.26 -20.74
CA GLN A 1 -14.17 11.99 -19.94
C GLN A 1 -13.98 13.43 -20.46
N ALA A 2 -13.87 13.66 -21.78
CA ALA A 2 -13.72 15.00 -22.35
C ALA A 2 -14.92 15.93 -22.01
N GLU A 3 -16.13 15.40 -22.01
CA GLU A 3 -17.34 16.15 -21.62
C GLU A 3 -17.34 16.56 -20.15
N ALA A 4 -16.88 15.68 -19.25
CA ALA A 4 -16.75 16.00 -17.82
C ALA A 4 -15.79 17.19 -17.58
N TRP A 5 -14.69 17.26 -18.34
CA TRP A 5 -13.75 18.37 -18.25
C TRP A 5 -14.29 19.67 -18.84
N SER A 6 -15.09 19.61 -19.92
CA SER A 6 -15.66 20.80 -20.55
C SER A 6 -16.60 21.57 -19.60
N GLY A 7 -17.38 20.86 -18.78
CA GLY A 7 -18.27 21.45 -17.77
C GLY A 7 -17.55 22.11 -16.60
N LEU A 8 -16.26 21.85 -16.42
CA LEU A 8 -15.44 22.43 -15.34
C LEU A 8 -14.58 23.62 -15.80
N ARG A 9 -14.50 23.89 -17.11
CA ARG A 9 -13.73 25.01 -17.65
C ARG A 9 -14.22 26.35 -17.08
N GLY A 10 -13.30 27.18 -16.63
CA GLY A 10 -13.59 28.49 -16.03
C GLY A 10 -14.18 28.46 -14.62
N ARG A 11 -14.51 27.27 -14.08
CA ARG A 11 -15.02 27.12 -12.70
C ARG A 11 -13.95 26.76 -11.68
N LEU A 12 -12.83 26.22 -12.13
CA LEU A 12 -11.72 25.80 -11.29
C LEU A 12 -10.61 26.88 -11.30
N ARG A 13 -10.00 27.10 -10.16
CA ARG A 13 -8.83 27.99 -10.01
C ARG A 13 -7.51 27.23 -10.03
N THR A 14 -7.54 25.98 -9.66
CA THR A 14 -6.38 25.08 -9.56
C THR A 14 -6.86 23.64 -9.60
N VAL A 15 -6.02 22.74 -10.09
CA VAL A 15 -6.25 21.28 -10.03
C VAL A 15 -5.10 20.63 -9.28
N LEU A 16 -5.42 19.75 -8.35
CA LEU A 16 -4.46 18.85 -7.70
C LEU A 16 -4.60 17.45 -8.30
N CYS A 17 -3.56 17.00 -8.97
CA CYS A 17 -3.45 15.62 -9.46
C CYS A 17 -2.72 14.77 -8.42
N VAL A 18 -3.36 13.70 -7.93
CA VAL A 18 -2.76 12.78 -6.95
C VAL A 18 -2.55 11.42 -7.61
N GLY A 19 -1.32 10.92 -7.58
CA GLY A 19 -0.96 9.59 -8.07
C GLY A 19 -0.01 9.60 -9.26
N ASP A 20 -0.44 9.09 -10.42
CA ASP A 20 0.42 8.95 -11.60
C ASP A 20 0.30 10.14 -12.56
N VAL A 21 1.30 10.31 -13.40
CA VAL A 21 1.39 11.30 -14.48
C VAL A 21 0.22 11.18 -15.47
N TYR A 22 -0.42 10.02 -15.57
CA TYR A 22 -1.63 9.83 -16.39
C TYR A 22 -2.74 10.84 -16.06
N LEU A 23 -3.08 11.02 -14.79
CA LEU A 23 -4.08 12.01 -14.36
C LEU A 23 -3.65 13.44 -14.70
N PHE A 24 -2.37 13.73 -14.55
CA PHE A 24 -1.80 15.01 -14.93
C PHE A 24 -1.95 15.29 -16.43
N LEU A 25 -1.65 14.32 -17.30
CA LEU A 25 -1.84 14.46 -18.75
C LEU A 25 -3.30 14.69 -19.14
N HIS A 26 -4.23 13.98 -18.52
CA HIS A 26 -5.66 14.22 -18.70
C HIS A 26 -6.08 15.64 -18.31
N THR A 27 -5.54 16.15 -17.20
CA THR A 27 -5.80 17.51 -16.75
C THR A 27 -5.27 18.54 -17.74
N LEU A 28 -4.06 18.36 -18.25
CA LEU A 28 -3.48 19.24 -19.26
C LEU A 28 -4.33 19.28 -20.53
N TRP A 29 -4.83 18.12 -20.96
CA TRP A 29 -5.69 18.05 -22.15
C TRP A 29 -7.05 18.74 -21.92
N GLY A 30 -7.65 18.54 -20.75
CA GLY A 30 -8.98 19.09 -20.45
C GLY A 30 -9.00 20.57 -20.06
N GLN A 31 -7.99 21.07 -19.36
CA GLN A 31 -7.98 22.39 -18.72
C GLN A 31 -6.96 23.40 -19.28
N GLY A 32 -6.13 22.99 -20.23
CA GLY A 32 -5.22 23.91 -20.94
C GLY A 32 -4.16 24.56 -20.04
N THR A 33 -4.31 25.86 -19.77
CA THR A 33 -3.30 26.69 -19.05
C THR A 33 -3.53 26.81 -17.55
N MET A 34 -4.50 26.08 -17.00
CA MET A 34 -4.78 26.15 -15.56
C MET A 34 -3.55 25.72 -14.71
N PRO A 35 -3.31 26.36 -13.57
CA PRO A 35 -2.27 25.91 -12.63
C PRO A 35 -2.55 24.50 -12.11
N VAL A 36 -1.58 23.63 -12.25
CA VAL A 36 -1.66 22.24 -11.78
C VAL A 36 -0.69 22.01 -10.64
N LEU A 37 -1.18 21.45 -9.56
CA LEU A 37 -0.38 20.86 -8.49
C LEU A 37 -0.33 19.35 -8.73
N MET A 38 0.81 18.74 -8.47
CA MET A 38 0.98 17.30 -8.61
C MET A 38 1.49 16.69 -7.31
N ALA A 39 0.80 15.69 -6.78
CA ALA A 39 1.30 14.82 -5.74
C ALA A 39 1.63 13.45 -6.40
N THR A 40 2.92 13.24 -6.73
CA THR A 40 3.34 12.07 -7.50
C THR A 40 3.57 10.84 -6.62
N ALA A 41 3.01 9.70 -7.06
CA ALA A 41 3.28 8.40 -6.47
C ALA A 41 4.61 7.77 -6.94
N LYS A 42 5.22 8.29 -8.01
CA LYS A 42 6.50 7.79 -8.53
C LYS A 42 7.67 8.15 -7.62
N SER A 43 8.66 7.27 -7.58
CA SER A 43 9.88 7.42 -6.80
C SER A 43 11.08 7.00 -7.63
N VAL A 44 12.16 7.76 -7.57
CA VAL A 44 13.44 7.40 -8.21
C VAL A 44 14.04 6.12 -7.65
N ARG A 45 13.67 5.75 -6.44
CA ARG A 45 14.08 4.50 -5.80
C ARG A 45 13.49 3.26 -6.45
N LEU A 46 12.38 3.43 -7.20
CA LEU A 46 11.66 2.34 -7.87
C LEU A 46 11.73 2.52 -9.39
N HIS A 47 10.81 3.31 -9.92
CA HIS A 47 10.70 3.63 -11.34
C HIS A 47 10.48 5.14 -11.45
N GLY A 48 11.56 5.91 -11.50
CA GLY A 48 11.51 7.37 -11.59
C GLY A 48 10.67 7.88 -12.78
N HIS A 49 10.55 9.18 -12.87
CA HIS A 49 9.87 9.83 -13.98
C HIS A 49 10.73 9.74 -15.27
N TRP A 50 10.08 9.53 -16.40
CA TRP A 50 10.76 9.56 -17.70
C TRP A 50 11.13 10.99 -18.09
N GLY A 51 12.01 11.15 -19.04
CA GLY A 51 12.51 12.47 -19.48
C GLY A 51 11.40 13.42 -19.92
N LEU A 52 10.42 12.92 -20.70
CA LEU A 52 9.25 13.69 -21.11
C LEU A 52 8.36 14.09 -19.92
N GLU A 53 8.13 13.17 -18.98
CA GLU A 53 7.35 13.46 -17.76
C GLU A 53 8.01 14.58 -16.94
N LYS A 54 9.33 14.51 -16.71
CA LYS A 54 10.09 15.54 -16.00
C LYS A 54 9.97 16.90 -16.66
N ARG A 55 10.07 16.92 -18.01
CA ARG A 55 9.90 18.15 -18.80
C ARG A 55 8.49 18.73 -18.64
N LEU A 56 7.45 17.90 -18.71
CA LEU A 56 6.07 18.34 -18.54
C LEU A 56 5.80 18.83 -17.11
N LEU A 57 6.30 18.13 -16.11
CA LEU A 57 6.18 18.56 -14.71
C LEU A 57 6.82 19.94 -14.50
N LYS A 58 8.05 20.14 -15.02
CA LYS A 58 8.73 21.44 -14.99
C LYS A 58 7.92 22.57 -15.64
N MET A 59 7.36 22.30 -16.81
CA MET A 59 6.73 23.34 -17.64
C MET A 59 5.30 23.67 -17.20
N ARG A 60 4.59 22.72 -16.60
CA ARG A 60 3.14 22.78 -16.44
C ARG A 60 2.65 22.62 -14.99
N CYS A 61 3.48 22.14 -14.08
CA CYS A 61 3.15 22.10 -12.66
C CYS A 61 3.63 23.37 -11.97
N ARG A 62 2.75 23.98 -11.20
CA ARG A 62 3.10 25.06 -10.27
C ARG A 62 3.93 24.53 -9.11
N ARG A 63 3.63 23.31 -8.64
CA ARG A 63 4.40 22.59 -7.63
C ARG A 63 4.18 21.10 -7.74
N VAL A 64 5.24 20.35 -7.46
CA VAL A 64 5.23 18.87 -7.41
C VAL A 64 5.56 18.44 -5.98
N PHE A 65 4.63 17.77 -5.34
CA PHE A 65 4.83 17.08 -4.06
C PHE A 65 5.30 15.66 -4.34
N THR A 66 6.40 15.26 -3.74
CA THR A 66 6.99 13.94 -3.95
C THR A 66 6.85 13.07 -2.72
N ARG A 67 6.87 11.76 -2.91
CA ARG A 67 6.75 10.79 -1.82
C ARG A 67 8.07 10.54 -1.06
N ASP A 68 9.20 10.99 -1.60
CA ASP A 68 10.52 10.86 -1.00
C ASP A 68 11.43 12.06 -1.38
N PRO A 69 12.44 12.36 -0.56
CA PRO A 69 13.30 13.53 -0.76
C PRO A 69 14.23 13.39 -1.98
N GLU A 70 14.61 12.17 -2.37
CA GLU A 70 15.47 11.93 -3.52
C GLU A 70 14.75 12.29 -4.82
N THR A 71 13.46 11.92 -4.93
CA THR A 71 12.62 12.30 -6.07
C THR A 71 12.44 13.82 -6.13
N ALA A 72 12.30 14.49 -4.98
CA ALA A 72 12.22 15.95 -4.96
C ALA A 72 13.50 16.59 -5.49
N ARG A 73 14.67 16.13 -5.03
CA ARG A 73 15.96 16.64 -5.51
C ARG A 73 16.13 16.41 -7.03
N GLU A 74 15.87 15.19 -7.51
CA GLU A 74 16.02 14.88 -8.94
C GLU A 74 15.14 15.77 -9.83
N LEU A 75 13.90 16.03 -9.43
CA LEU A 75 13.00 16.90 -10.17
C LEU A 75 13.42 18.38 -10.07
N ALA A 76 13.87 18.83 -8.90
CA ALA A 76 14.36 20.17 -8.67
C ALA A 76 15.64 20.46 -9.47
N ASP A 77 16.58 19.53 -9.53
CA ASP A 77 17.82 19.63 -10.33
C ASP A 77 17.53 19.78 -11.84
N ARG A 78 16.36 19.30 -12.28
CA ARG A 78 15.87 19.50 -13.65
C ARG A 78 15.01 20.74 -13.82
N GLY A 79 14.86 21.52 -12.74
CA GLY A 79 14.19 22.83 -12.72
C GLY A 79 12.67 22.77 -12.53
N ALA A 80 12.12 21.67 -12.02
CA ALA A 80 10.74 21.65 -11.53
C ALA A 80 10.67 22.22 -10.12
N ASP A 81 9.57 22.91 -9.77
CA ASP A 81 9.29 23.28 -8.38
C ASP A 81 8.80 22.06 -7.60
N ALA A 82 9.74 21.22 -7.18
CA ALA A 82 9.48 19.96 -6.51
C ALA A 82 9.90 20.01 -5.04
N VAL A 83 9.00 19.53 -4.17
CA VAL A 83 9.22 19.53 -2.72
C VAL A 83 8.78 18.20 -2.10
N TYR A 84 9.49 17.79 -1.07
CA TYR A 84 9.07 16.72 -0.18
C TYR A 84 8.54 17.32 1.13
N ARG A 85 7.33 16.92 1.52
CA ARG A 85 6.66 17.36 2.76
C ARG A 85 6.14 16.20 3.60
N GLY A 86 6.71 15.02 3.42
CA GLY A 86 6.21 13.77 3.93
C GLY A 86 5.56 12.93 2.83
N ASN A 87 5.34 11.65 3.11
CA ASN A 87 4.60 10.78 2.21
C ASN A 87 3.10 10.85 2.57
N PRO A 88 2.23 11.40 1.71
CA PRO A 88 0.80 11.57 2.03
C PRO A 88 0.07 10.27 2.42
N ILE A 89 0.62 9.12 2.05
CA ILE A 89 0.04 7.83 2.43
C ILE A 89 0.09 7.60 3.94
N MET A 90 1.01 8.28 4.63
CA MET A 90 1.13 8.17 6.09
C MET A 90 0.02 8.91 6.83
N ASP A 91 -0.63 9.89 6.17
CA ASP A 91 -1.79 10.57 6.75
C ASP A 91 -3.01 9.62 6.86
N LEU A 92 -2.99 8.49 6.13
CA LEU A 92 -3.99 7.43 6.25
C LEU A 92 -3.73 6.50 7.44
N ALA A 93 -2.57 6.59 8.05
CA ALA A 93 -2.17 5.70 9.14
C ALA A 93 -2.75 6.11 10.52
N GLY A 94 -3.50 7.22 10.60
CA GLY A 94 -4.01 7.74 11.86
C GLY A 94 -2.91 8.27 12.79
N ASP A 95 -3.33 8.99 13.83
CA ASP A 95 -2.40 9.45 14.85
C ASP A 95 -1.93 8.27 15.70
N THR A 96 -0.64 8.13 15.74
CA THR A 96 0.18 7.24 16.54
C THR A 96 -0.39 6.44 17.70
N ILE A 97 -0.10 5.43 17.68
CA ILE A 97 0.10 4.11 18.18
C ILE A 97 0.89 4.07 19.48
N ASP A 98 0.15 3.95 20.54
CA ASP A 98 0.67 3.35 21.75
C ASP A 98 0.82 1.84 21.48
N ARG A 99 2.07 1.37 21.40
CA ARG A 99 2.39 -0.04 21.08
C ARG A 99 2.11 -1.00 22.23
N ALA A 100 1.20 -0.68 23.09
CA ALA A 100 0.76 -1.58 24.14
C ALA A 100 0.01 -2.77 23.49
N SER A 101 0.72 -3.88 23.32
CA SER A 101 0.13 -5.15 22.96
C SER A 101 -0.78 -5.63 24.10
N GLU A 102 -2.07 -5.47 23.94
CA GLU A 102 -3.02 -6.18 24.80
C GLU A 102 -2.92 -7.69 24.50
N GLY A 103 -2.33 -8.42 25.41
CA GLY A 103 -2.22 -9.88 25.39
C GLY A 103 -0.78 -10.38 25.12
N GLY A 104 -0.27 -11.20 26.02
CA GLY A 104 1.07 -11.79 25.94
C GLY A 104 1.30 -12.64 24.68
N GLY A 105 2.51 -12.57 24.12
CA GLY A 105 2.97 -13.33 22.97
C GLY A 105 3.18 -12.49 21.71
N LYS A 106 4.14 -12.90 20.90
CA LYS A 106 4.54 -12.23 19.66
C LYS A 106 3.46 -12.37 18.59
N ARG A 107 3.00 -11.23 18.04
CA ARG A 107 1.97 -11.21 17.00
C ARG A 107 2.57 -10.95 15.63
N VAL A 108 2.26 -11.82 14.68
CA VAL A 108 2.61 -11.71 13.27
C VAL A 108 1.38 -11.30 12.47
N LEU A 109 1.50 -10.24 11.68
CA LEU A 109 0.43 -9.75 10.82
C LEU A 109 0.63 -10.23 9.39
N LEU A 110 -0.40 -10.82 8.80
CA LEU A 110 -0.38 -11.32 7.42
C LEU A 110 -1.18 -10.37 6.51
N LEU A 111 -0.58 -9.95 5.40
CA LEU A 111 -1.22 -9.07 4.42
C LEU A 111 -1.27 -9.71 3.03
N PRO A 112 -2.36 -10.38 2.64
CA PRO A 112 -2.50 -10.97 1.32
C PRO A 112 -2.69 -9.92 0.21
N GLY A 113 -3.07 -8.69 0.57
CA GLY A 113 -3.37 -7.62 -0.36
C GLY A 113 -4.87 -7.39 -0.55
N SER A 114 -5.23 -6.60 -1.58
CA SER A 114 -6.60 -6.13 -1.79
C SER A 114 -7.16 -6.42 -3.19
N ARG A 115 -6.44 -7.15 -4.03
CA ARG A 115 -6.81 -7.47 -5.40
C ARG A 115 -7.15 -8.95 -5.54
N GLU A 116 -7.73 -9.36 -6.68
CA GLU A 116 -8.10 -10.75 -6.97
C GLU A 116 -6.98 -11.77 -6.67
N ARG A 117 -5.75 -11.38 -6.93
CA ARG A 117 -4.59 -12.19 -6.63
C ARG A 117 -4.40 -12.52 -5.14
N ALA A 118 -4.98 -11.73 -4.23
CA ALA A 118 -4.89 -11.98 -2.79
C ALA A 118 -5.36 -13.39 -2.38
N TYR A 119 -6.27 -14.00 -3.14
CA TYR A 119 -6.72 -15.38 -2.89
C TYR A 119 -5.64 -16.44 -3.15
N GLU A 120 -4.74 -16.18 -4.12
CA GLU A 120 -3.57 -17.03 -4.37
C GLU A 120 -2.45 -16.74 -3.36
N ASP A 121 -2.20 -15.46 -3.11
CA ASP A 121 -1.15 -14.99 -2.23
C ASP A 121 -1.42 -15.39 -0.76
N LEU A 122 -2.68 -15.52 -0.39
CA LEU A 122 -3.10 -15.97 0.94
C LEU A 122 -2.58 -17.37 1.27
N ALA A 123 -2.64 -18.31 0.34
CA ALA A 123 -2.13 -19.66 0.55
C ALA A 123 -0.65 -19.66 0.91
N LEU A 124 0.14 -18.85 0.20
CA LEU A 124 1.58 -18.69 0.48
C LEU A 124 1.85 -18.10 1.87
N LEU A 125 1.04 -17.12 2.30
CA LEU A 125 1.17 -16.53 3.63
C LEU A 125 0.80 -17.53 4.74
N LEU A 126 -0.20 -18.38 4.51
CA LEU A 126 -0.61 -19.42 5.43
C LEU A 126 0.45 -20.52 5.55
N ASP A 127 1.10 -20.88 4.44
CA ASP A 127 2.22 -21.83 4.45
C ASP A 127 3.42 -21.24 5.24
N ALA A 128 3.70 -19.96 5.06
CA ALA A 128 4.73 -19.28 5.84
C ALA A 128 4.39 -19.25 7.34
N ALA A 129 3.12 -19.01 7.69
CA ALA A 129 2.68 -19.04 9.09
C ALA A 129 2.84 -20.43 9.73
N LEU A 130 2.55 -21.51 8.99
CA LEU A 130 2.78 -22.85 9.46
C LEU A 130 4.25 -23.11 9.77
N LEU A 131 5.16 -22.79 8.85
CA LEU A 131 6.60 -22.95 9.07
C LEU A 131 7.11 -22.15 10.26
N MET A 132 6.62 -20.93 10.47
CA MET A 132 7.01 -20.10 11.60
C MET A 132 6.49 -20.64 12.93
N ALA A 133 5.29 -21.21 12.94
CA ALA A 133 4.68 -21.79 14.13
C ALA A 133 5.39 -23.08 14.61
N GLU A 134 6.13 -23.76 13.73
CA GLU A 134 6.99 -24.90 14.11
C GLU A 134 8.21 -24.48 14.96
N GLU A 135 8.68 -23.25 14.76
CA GLU A 135 9.93 -22.75 15.38
C GLU A 135 9.66 -21.94 16.66
N GLU A 136 8.52 -21.26 16.75
CA GLU A 136 8.21 -20.35 17.85
C GLU A 136 6.72 -20.25 18.12
N GLU A 137 6.35 -20.06 19.39
CA GLU A 137 4.96 -19.76 19.78
C GLU A 137 4.55 -18.35 19.32
N LEU A 138 3.84 -18.28 18.21
CA LEU A 138 3.40 -17.05 17.57
C LEU A 138 1.88 -16.97 17.47
N ARG A 139 1.36 -15.76 17.53
CA ARG A 139 -0.04 -15.47 17.22
C ARG A 139 -0.13 -14.82 15.85
N PHE A 140 -1.00 -15.33 15.02
CA PHE A 140 -1.19 -14.82 13.66
C PHE A 140 -2.51 -14.10 13.53
N ALA A 141 -2.47 -12.92 12.88
CA ALA A 141 -3.65 -12.20 12.44
C ALA A 141 -3.52 -11.85 10.96
N MET A 142 -4.60 -11.89 10.22
CA MET A 142 -4.64 -11.56 8.80
C MET A 142 -5.60 -10.39 8.57
N VAL A 143 -5.14 -9.35 7.91
CA VAL A 143 -6.03 -8.24 7.51
C VAL A 143 -6.71 -8.60 6.19
N VAL A 144 -8.03 -8.64 6.21
CA VAL A 144 -8.87 -8.89 5.05
C VAL A 144 -9.35 -7.56 4.50
N ALA A 145 -8.89 -7.20 3.30
CA ALA A 145 -9.29 -5.95 2.67
C ALA A 145 -10.80 -5.95 2.34
N PRO A 146 -11.49 -4.81 2.45
CA PRO A 146 -12.93 -4.71 2.15
C PRO A 146 -13.32 -5.08 0.72
N THR A 147 -12.35 -5.13 -0.19
CA THR A 147 -12.55 -5.53 -1.59
C THR A 147 -12.56 -7.04 -1.81
N LEU A 148 -12.20 -7.83 -0.80
CA LEU A 148 -12.17 -9.28 -0.87
C LEU A 148 -13.48 -9.88 -0.37
N ASP A 149 -13.94 -10.93 -1.04
CA ASP A 149 -15.05 -11.75 -0.56
C ASP A 149 -14.54 -12.74 0.51
N PRO A 150 -15.00 -12.61 1.76
CA PRO A 150 -14.58 -13.53 2.82
C PRO A 150 -14.92 -15.00 2.54
N GLY A 151 -15.98 -15.27 1.77
CA GLY A 151 -16.39 -16.63 1.40
C GLY A 151 -15.38 -17.33 0.51
N ARG A 152 -14.58 -16.58 -0.24
CA ARG A 152 -13.59 -17.09 -1.18
C ARG A 152 -12.18 -17.23 -0.60
N LEU A 153 -11.91 -16.72 0.60
CA LEU A 153 -10.55 -16.62 1.15
C LEU A 153 -9.78 -17.94 1.13
N LEU A 154 -10.45 -19.07 1.35
CA LEU A 154 -9.81 -20.39 1.43
C LEU A 154 -9.88 -21.21 0.14
N GLU A 155 -10.34 -20.65 -0.99
CA GLU A 155 -10.42 -21.36 -2.28
C GLU A 155 -9.09 -22.02 -2.71
N LYS A 156 -7.97 -21.40 -2.37
CA LYS A 156 -6.62 -21.87 -2.70
C LYS A 156 -5.85 -22.45 -1.51
N ALA A 157 -6.52 -22.63 -0.37
CA ALA A 157 -5.92 -23.14 0.87
C ALA A 157 -6.76 -24.33 1.43
N PRO A 158 -6.81 -25.47 0.75
CA PRO A 158 -7.72 -26.58 1.11
C PRO A 158 -7.40 -27.27 2.44
N SER A 159 -6.20 -27.09 2.98
CA SER A 159 -5.80 -27.56 4.32
C SER A 159 -6.36 -26.71 5.46
N TRP A 160 -6.99 -25.59 5.13
CA TRP A 160 -7.58 -24.66 6.09
C TRP A 160 -9.10 -24.67 6.03
N GLU A 161 -9.73 -24.32 7.12
CA GLU A 161 -11.19 -24.17 7.23
C GLU A 161 -11.56 -22.95 8.06
N ARG A 162 -12.80 -22.48 7.91
CA ARG A 162 -13.38 -21.46 8.79
C ARG A 162 -13.69 -22.08 10.16
N ALA A 163 -13.35 -21.34 11.21
CA ALA A 163 -13.75 -21.64 12.57
C ALA A 163 -14.81 -20.63 13.05
N PRO A 164 -15.51 -20.88 14.16
CA PRO A 164 -16.43 -19.90 14.76
C PRO A 164 -15.72 -18.58 15.06
N GLY A 165 -16.42 -17.47 14.84
CA GLY A 165 -15.85 -16.13 14.91
C GLY A 165 -15.04 -15.79 13.65
N ASP A 166 -14.25 -14.72 13.76
CA ASP A 166 -13.38 -14.28 12.68
C ASP A 166 -12.03 -15.00 12.75
N VAL A 167 -12.06 -16.32 12.53
CA VAL A 167 -10.90 -17.21 12.64
C VAL A 167 -10.89 -18.19 11.47
N ILE A 168 -9.71 -18.47 10.94
CA ILE A 168 -9.42 -19.65 10.13
C ILE A 168 -8.44 -20.54 10.87
N ARG A 169 -8.53 -21.83 10.64
CA ARG A 169 -7.63 -22.82 11.26
C ARG A 169 -7.25 -23.91 10.28
N THR A 170 -6.16 -24.58 10.56
CA THR A 170 -5.85 -25.85 9.88
C THR A 170 -6.88 -26.91 10.24
N ARG A 171 -7.15 -27.86 9.34
CA ARG A 171 -8.13 -28.93 9.56
C ARG A 171 -7.78 -29.88 10.71
N ASP A 172 -6.49 -30.01 11.01
CA ASP A 172 -5.98 -30.76 12.16
C ASP A 172 -5.99 -29.95 13.48
N GLY A 173 -6.33 -28.66 13.40
CA GLY A 173 -6.40 -27.77 14.56
C GLY A 173 -5.05 -27.28 15.09
N SER A 174 -3.94 -27.57 14.40
CA SER A 174 -2.58 -27.25 14.85
C SER A 174 -2.30 -25.73 14.86
N LEU A 175 -2.92 -24.95 13.96
CA LEU A 175 -2.71 -23.52 13.89
C LEU A 175 -4.02 -22.77 13.65
N GLN A 176 -4.11 -21.58 14.27
CA GLN A 176 -5.23 -20.66 14.06
C GLN A 176 -4.70 -19.29 13.64
N VAL A 177 -5.44 -18.61 12.77
CA VAL A 177 -5.18 -17.25 12.30
C VAL A 177 -6.46 -16.43 12.47
N GLY A 178 -6.39 -15.35 13.27
CA GLY A 178 -7.48 -14.39 13.41
C GLY A 178 -7.66 -13.57 12.13
N LEU A 179 -8.89 -13.34 11.71
CA LEU A 179 -9.22 -12.45 10.59
C LEU A 179 -9.61 -11.09 11.13
N PHE A 180 -9.02 -10.05 10.59
CA PHE A 180 -9.31 -8.67 10.95
C PHE A 180 -9.95 -7.92 9.77
N PHE A 181 -11.16 -7.40 9.99
CA PHE A 181 -11.97 -6.68 9.00
C PHE A 181 -12.08 -5.20 9.35
N GLY A 182 -11.01 -4.55 9.74
CA GLY A 182 -10.98 -3.18 10.21
C GLY A 182 -9.88 -2.35 9.60
N ASP A 183 -9.54 -1.28 10.26
CA ASP A 183 -8.46 -0.39 9.84
C ASP A 183 -7.10 -1.06 9.97
N LEU A 184 -6.27 -0.88 8.93
CA LEU A 184 -4.93 -1.47 8.89
C LEU A 184 -4.04 -0.98 10.04
N SER A 185 -4.23 0.27 10.46
CA SER A 185 -3.44 0.86 11.54
C SER A 185 -3.77 0.20 12.87
N GLU A 186 -5.04 -0.10 13.13
CA GLU A 186 -5.47 -0.86 14.31
C GLU A 186 -4.91 -2.29 14.29
N ALA A 187 -4.96 -2.95 13.13
CA ALA A 187 -4.38 -4.29 12.98
C ALA A 187 -2.86 -4.30 13.22
N ALA A 188 -2.17 -3.25 12.81
CA ALA A 188 -0.73 -3.08 12.98
C ALA A 188 -0.33 -2.83 14.44
N LEU A 189 -1.27 -2.35 15.28
CA LEU A 189 -1.03 -2.16 16.71
C LEU A 189 -0.61 -3.46 17.37
N GLY A 190 0.54 -3.44 18.04
CA GLY A 190 1.07 -4.61 18.74
C GLY A 190 1.54 -5.76 17.85
N ALA A 191 1.63 -5.58 16.52
CA ALA A 191 2.31 -6.52 15.66
C ALA A 191 3.83 -6.34 15.77
N GLU A 192 4.55 -7.42 16.01
CA GLU A 192 6.02 -7.43 16.04
C GLU A 192 6.62 -7.42 14.65
N VAL A 193 5.95 -8.08 13.72
CA VAL A 193 6.35 -8.16 12.32
C VAL A 193 5.13 -8.31 11.43
N LEU A 194 5.25 -7.79 10.23
CA LEU A 194 4.28 -7.97 9.17
C LEU A 194 4.90 -8.79 8.05
N ILE A 195 4.13 -9.73 7.52
CA ILE A 195 4.48 -10.49 6.33
C ILE A 195 3.47 -10.19 5.23
N GLY A 196 3.95 -9.75 4.08
CA GLY A 196 3.09 -9.41 2.95
C GLY A 196 3.82 -9.44 1.62
N LEU A 197 3.07 -9.44 0.52
CA LEU A 197 3.63 -9.52 -0.83
C LEU A 197 3.95 -8.14 -1.44
N GLY A 198 3.94 -7.11 -0.63
CA GLY A 198 4.23 -5.73 -1.05
C GLY A 198 2.96 -4.90 -1.24
N GLY A 199 3.15 -3.65 -1.63
CA GLY A 199 2.07 -2.69 -1.86
C GLY A 199 1.97 -1.59 -0.80
N THR A 200 0.89 -0.82 -0.90
CA THR A 200 0.62 0.34 -0.05
C THR A 200 0.50 -0.01 1.42
N ALA A 201 -0.17 -1.13 1.73
CA ALA A 201 -0.36 -1.59 3.09
C ALA A 201 0.97 -1.88 3.82
N ASN A 202 1.92 -2.54 3.14
CA ASN A 202 3.27 -2.76 3.68
C ASN A 202 3.99 -1.44 3.98
N GLN A 203 3.80 -0.41 3.14
CA GLN A 203 4.41 0.90 3.33
C GLN A 203 3.81 1.64 4.54
N ILE A 204 2.50 1.56 4.72
CA ILE A 204 1.81 2.13 5.88
C ILE A 204 2.35 1.48 7.15
N CYS A 205 2.35 0.16 7.24
CA CYS A 205 2.84 -0.55 8.42
C CYS A 205 4.33 -0.27 8.71
N ALA A 206 5.18 -0.22 7.67
CA ALA A 206 6.57 0.18 7.82
C ALA A 206 6.71 1.61 8.36
N GLY A 207 5.88 2.54 7.89
CA GLY A 207 5.84 3.92 8.37
C GLY A 207 5.35 4.04 9.81
N LEU A 208 4.49 3.12 10.26
CA LEU A 208 4.07 2.97 11.65
C LEU A 208 5.17 2.29 12.52
N GLY A 209 6.31 1.93 11.92
CA GLY A 209 7.43 1.32 12.60
C GLY A 209 7.29 -0.18 12.84
N VAL A 210 6.36 -0.86 12.19
CA VAL A 210 6.27 -2.32 12.19
C VAL A 210 7.28 -2.86 11.18
N PRO A 211 8.21 -3.75 11.58
CA PRO A 211 9.09 -4.44 10.64
C PRO A 211 8.30 -5.19 9.58
N VAL A 212 8.72 -5.08 8.31
CA VAL A 212 8.02 -5.69 7.19
C VAL A 212 8.90 -6.70 6.48
N VAL A 213 8.44 -7.93 6.39
CA VAL A 213 9.01 -8.98 5.56
C VAL A 213 8.16 -9.10 4.30
N SER A 214 8.79 -8.88 3.13
CA SER A 214 8.11 -9.10 1.85
C SER A 214 8.50 -10.46 1.29
N ILE A 215 7.51 -11.31 1.06
CA ILE A 215 7.70 -12.60 0.38
C ILE A 215 7.81 -12.31 -1.12
N ASP A 216 8.88 -12.83 -1.75
CA ASP A 216 9.06 -12.76 -3.19
C ASP A 216 8.46 -14.00 -3.87
N GLU A 217 7.66 -13.78 -4.89
CA GLU A 217 7.16 -14.83 -5.74
C GLU A 217 8.18 -15.13 -6.84
N LYS A 218 8.61 -16.38 -6.92
CA LYS A 218 9.56 -16.85 -7.95
C LYS A 218 9.17 -16.33 -9.34
N GLY A 219 10.05 -15.51 -9.92
CA GLY A 219 9.93 -15.01 -11.29
C GLY A 219 9.31 -13.62 -11.45
N LYS A 220 8.85 -12.94 -10.41
CA LYS A 220 8.52 -11.52 -10.47
C LYS A 220 9.63 -10.69 -9.86
N ARG A 221 10.08 -9.69 -10.61
CA ARG A 221 11.13 -8.77 -10.15
C ARG A 221 10.76 -8.18 -8.81
N VAL A 222 11.50 -8.57 -7.78
CA VAL A 222 11.59 -7.80 -6.54
C VAL A 222 11.83 -6.35 -6.93
N GLN A 223 11.11 -5.43 -6.33
CA GLN A 223 11.43 -4.02 -6.45
C GLN A 223 12.86 -3.86 -5.94
N LYS A 224 13.82 -3.79 -6.86
CA LYS A 224 15.22 -3.54 -6.49
C LYS A 224 15.26 -2.24 -5.71
N LYS A 225 15.87 -2.31 -4.52
CA LYS A 225 16.19 -1.17 -3.67
C LYS A 225 16.95 -0.09 -4.43
#